data_13e15faa242ebb25f508070b8878e458
#
_entry.id   13e15faa242ebb25f508070b8878e458
#
_cell.length_a   1.000
_cell.length_b   1.000
_cell.length_c   1.000
_cell.angle_alpha   90.00
_cell.angle_beta   90.00
_cell.angle_gamma   90.00
#
_symmetry.space_group_name_H-M   'P 1'
#
loop_
_entity.id
_entity.type
_entity.pdbx_description
1 polymer ?
#
loop_
_entity_poly.entity_id
_entity_poly.type
_entity_poly.pdbx_seq_one_letter_code
_entity_poly.pdbx_strand_id
1 'polypeptide(L)'
;KAGVTEASVKATIKKLNTVKSTKIKSLKANKVKKNAKKATVTLKFKKVKGIKKYEVEYSLKKNFKKSTVKTAKKTTYTIKNLKKGKKYYVRVRATKTNYAGNAIYSKWVKKSVKTKK
;
A
#
# COMPACT_ATOMS: atom_id res chain seq x y z
N LYS A 1 -7.68 -40.51 6.94
CA LYS A 1 -6.34 -40.90 7.32
C LYS A 1 -5.90 -40.25 8.62
N ALA A 2 -5.22 -41.02 9.45
CA ALA A 2 -4.71 -40.53 10.71
C ALA A 2 -3.78 -39.34 10.49
N GLY A 3 -3.85 -38.34 11.33
CA GLY A 3 -2.97 -37.18 11.31
C GLY A 3 -3.43 -36.00 10.48
N VAL A 4 -4.49 -36.15 9.70
CA VAL A 4 -5.04 -35.04 8.91
C VAL A 4 -6.45 -34.77 9.34
N THR A 5 -6.68 -33.62 9.94
CA THR A 5 -8.02 -33.19 10.37
C THR A 5 -8.48 -32.03 9.52
N GLU A 6 -9.79 -31.82 9.47
CA GLU A 6 -10.37 -30.70 8.77
C GLU A 6 -9.86 -29.36 9.31
N ALA A 7 -9.72 -29.26 10.63
CA ALA A 7 -9.18 -28.04 11.27
C ALA A 7 -7.73 -27.79 10.86
N SER A 8 -6.92 -28.84 10.75
CA SER A 8 -5.52 -28.73 10.32
C SER A 8 -5.41 -28.24 8.89
N VAL A 9 -6.24 -28.76 7.98
CA VAL A 9 -6.29 -28.34 6.58
C VAL A 9 -6.71 -26.89 6.47
N LYS A 10 -7.74 -26.47 7.21
CA LYS A 10 -8.21 -25.08 7.22
C LYS A 10 -7.11 -24.12 7.70
N ALA A 11 -6.38 -24.49 8.73
CA ALA A 11 -5.29 -23.67 9.27
C ALA A 11 -4.17 -23.49 8.23
N THR A 12 -3.82 -24.55 7.52
CA THR A 12 -2.80 -24.50 6.46
C THR A 12 -3.23 -23.61 5.31
N ILE A 13 -4.47 -23.72 4.86
CA ILE A 13 -5.01 -22.89 3.78
C ILE A 13 -5.01 -21.42 4.20
N LYS A 14 -5.43 -21.11 5.42
CA LYS A 14 -5.43 -19.74 5.95
C LYS A 14 -4.01 -19.15 5.93
N LYS A 15 -3.00 -19.91 6.34
CA LYS A 15 -1.62 -19.48 6.34
C LYS A 15 -1.12 -19.19 4.92
N LEU A 16 -1.47 -20.03 3.95
CA LEU A 16 -1.06 -19.84 2.56
C LEU A 16 -1.73 -18.62 1.91
N ASN A 17 -2.92 -18.25 2.37
CA ASN A 17 -3.67 -17.12 1.84
C ASN A 17 -3.52 -15.86 2.69
N THR A 18 -2.57 -15.83 3.61
CA THR A 18 -2.33 -14.68 4.47
C THR A 18 -1.13 -13.89 3.97
N VAL A 19 -1.28 -12.58 3.89
CA VAL A 19 -0.20 -11.67 3.51
C VAL A 19 0.09 -10.77 4.70
N LYS A 20 1.35 -10.71 5.12
CA LYS A 20 1.76 -9.82 6.21
C LYS A 20 1.67 -8.37 5.75
N SER A 21 1.16 -7.51 6.59
CA SER A 21 1.08 -6.08 6.27
C SER A 21 2.45 -5.44 6.34
N THR A 22 2.65 -4.42 5.50
CA THR A 22 3.82 -3.58 5.57
C THR A 22 3.64 -2.51 6.64
N LYS A 23 4.65 -1.67 6.84
CA LYS A 23 4.57 -0.49 7.71
C LYS A 23 5.07 0.70 6.91
N ILE A 24 4.43 1.85 7.09
CA ILE A 24 4.90 3.08 6.46
C ILE A 24 6.07 3.61 7.29
N LYS A 25 7.25 3.65 6.68
CA LYS A 25 8.47 4.18 7.32
C LYS A 25 8.47 5.70 7.31
N SER A 26 8.07 6.29 6.19
CA SER A 26 7.96 7.74 6.08
C SER A 26 7.01 8.12 4.97
N LEU A 27 6.38 9.26 5.13
CA LEU A 27 5.52 9.84 4.12
C LEU A 27 5.77 11.33 4.16
N LYS A 28 6.51 11.85 3.18
CA LYS A 28 6.96 13.24 3.19
C LYS A 28 6.51 13.97 1.94
N ALA A 29 6.04 15.20 2.14
CA ALA A 29 5.75 16.09 1.03
C ALA A 29 7.07 16.65 0.50
N ASN A 30 7.27 16.54 -0.81
CA ASN A 30 8.47 17.03 -1.44
C ASN A 30 8.36 18.53 -1.69
N LYS A 31 9.50 19.20 -1.74
CA LYS A 31 9.56 20.63 -2.05
C LYS A 31 9.00 20.85 -3.45
N VAL A 32 8.15 21.85 -3.58
CA VAL A 32 7.52 22.20 -4.87
C VAL A 32 8.34 23.30 -5.52
N LYS A 33 8.76 23.07 -6.74
CA LYS A 33 9.50 24.09 -7.51
C LYS A 33 8.61 25.30 -7.78
N LYS A 34 9.23 26.48 -7.87
CA LYS A 34 8.52 27.75 -8.04
C LYS A 34 7.45 27.73 -9.13
N ASN A 35 7.75 27.12 -10.27
CA ASN A 35 6.84 27.08 -11.41
C ASN A 35 6.09 25.74 -11.57
N ALA A 36 6.19 24.85 -10.58
CA ALA A 36 5.51 23.57 -10.67
C ALA A 36 4.01 23.74 -10.42
N LYS A 37 3.22 23.11 -11.25
CA LYS A 37 1.75 23.14 -11.13
C LYS A 37 1.23 22.08 -10.18
N LYS A 38 2.02 21.03 -9.93
CA LYS A 38 1.62 19.87 -9.13
C LYS A 38 2.66 19.59 -8.06
N ALA A 39 2.20 18.95 -6.99
CA ALA A 39 3.04 18.53 -5.89
C ALA A 39 3.33 17.04 -5.98
N THR A 40 4.37 16.62 -5.27
CA THR A 40 4.72 15.19 -5.15
C THR A 40 4.93 14.84 -3.69
N VAL A 41 4.79 13.56 -3.38
CA VAL A 41 4.99 13.02 -2.04
C VAL A 41 5.81 11.75 -2.17
N THR A 42 6.81 11.58 -1.31
CA THR A 42 7.61 10.36 -1.27
C THR A 42 7.11 9.45 -0.16
N LEU A 43 6.71 8.26 -0.52
CA LEU A 43 6.24 7.22 0.40
C LEU A 43 7.33 6.16 0.49
N LYS A 44 7.74 5.85 1.73
CA LYS A 44 8.65 4.74 2.02
C LYS A 44 7.96 3.78 2.97
N PHE A 45 8.01 2.50 2.67
CA PHE A 45 7.40 1.49 3.51
C PHE A 45 8.31 0.28 3.64
N LYS A 46 8.00 -0.57 4.62
CA LYS A 46 8.83 -1.72 4.93
C LYS A 46 8.62 -2.82 3.90
N LYS A 47 9.73 -3.41 3.43
CA LYS A 47 9.67 -4.59 2.56
C LYS A 47 9.11 -5.77 3.33
N VAL A 48 8.18 -6.49 2.72
CA VAL A 48 7.63 -7.72 3.26
C VAL A 48 8.23 -8.90 2.50
N LYS A 49 8.78 -9.86 3.23
CA LYS A 49 9.43 -11.03 2.65
C LYS A 49 8.46 -11.78 1.73
N GLY A 50 8.90 -12.10 0.53
CA GLY A 50 8.10 -12.82 -0.44
C GLY A 50 7.11 -11.97 -1.22
N ILE A 51 7.07 -10.67 -0.98
CA ILE A 51 6.15 -9.76 -1.68
C ILE A 51 6.91 -8.98 -2.74
N LYS A 52 6.41 -9.00 -3.95
CA LYS A 52 7.01 -8.29 -5.10
C LYS A 52 6.22 -7.05 -5.51
N LYS A 53 4.96 -6.96 -5.09
CA LYS A 53 4.09 -5.83 -5.46
C LYS A 53 3.37 -5.30 -4.24
N TYR A 54 3.14 -4.00 -4.23
CA TYR A 54 2.37 -3.31 -3.21
C TYR A 54 1.37 -2.41 -3.91
N GLU A 55 0.21 -2.24 -3.30
CA GLU A 55 -0.78 -1.29 -3.79
C GLU A 55 -0.75 -0.04 -2.93
N VAL A 56 -0.66 1.12 -3.60
CA VAL A 56 -0.69 2.43 -2.96
C VAL A 56 -1.97 3.12 -3.39
N GLU A 57 -2.78 3.52 -2.43
CA GLU A 57 -4.02 4.24 -2.68
C GLU A 57 -3.96 5.59 -1.98
N TYR A 58 -4.36 6.64 -2.67
CA TYR A 58 -4.37 7.98 -2.09
C TYR A 58 -5.61 8.74 -2.51
N SER A 59 -6.06 9.63 -1.63
CA SER A 59 -7.28 10.41 -1.84
C SER A 59 -7.23 11.69 -1.03
N LEU A 60 -7.96 12.68 -1.45
CA LEU A 60 -8.18 13.90 -0.68
C LEU A 60 -9.18 13.67 0.46
N LYS A 61 -9.90 12.56 0.43
CA LYS A 61 -10.93 12.26 1.43
C LYS A 61 -10.51 11.14 2.37
N LYS A 62 -10.83 11.28 3.64
CA LYS A 62 -10.49 10.32 4.68
C LYS A 62 -11.05 8.93 4.40
N ASN A 63 -12.21 8.85 3.79
CA ASN A 63 -12.84 7.58 3.44
C ASN A 63 -12.37 7.00 2.11
N PHE A 64 -11.36 7.60 1.49
CA PHE A 64 -10.80 7.18 0.21
C PHE A 64 -11.80 7.19 -0.95
N LYS A 65 -12.80 8.07 -0.88
CA LYS A 65 -13.66 8.31 -2.04
C LYS A 65 -12.86 8.96 -3.16
N LYS A 66 -13.16 8.59 -4.40
CA LYS A 66 -12.48 9.09 -5.59
C LYS A 66 -10.97 8.95 -5.48
N SER A 67 -10.54 7.81 -4.94
CA SER A 67 -9.12 7.54 -4.75
C SER A 67 -8.46 7.12 -6.06
N THR A 68 -7.12 7.21 -6.06
CA THR A 68 -6.29 6.68 -7.13
C THR A 68 -5.47 5.53 -6.54
N VAL A 69 -5.44 4.41 -7.25
CA VAL A 69 -4.66 3.23 -6.83
C VAL A 69 -3.52 3.04 -7.81
N LYS A 70 -2.31 2.88 -7.28
CA LYS A 70 -1.11 2.61 -8.07
C LYS A 70 -0.41 1.37 -7.54
N THR A 71 0.27 0.66 -8.42
CA THR A 71 1.05 -0.51 -8.04
C THR A 71 2.51 -0.11 -7.89
N ALA A 72 3.11 -0.44 -6.74
CA ALA A 72 4.51 -0.18 -6.48
C ALA A 72 5.28 -1.50 -6.43
N LYS A 73 6.36 -1.58 -7.15
CA LYS A 73 7.24 -2.77 -7.15
C LYS A 73 8.42 -2.59 -6.20
N LYS A 74 8.65 -1.38 -5.74
CA LYS A 74 9.73 -1.02 -4.81
C LYS A 74 9.13 -0.49 -3.52
N THR A 75 9.92 -0.47 -2.46
CA THR A 75 9.47 0.03 -1.15
C THR A 75 9.52 1.55 -1.02
N THR A 76 9.98 2.23 -2.05
CA THR A 76 9.92 3.69 -2.15
C THR A 76 9.10 4.04 -3.38
N TYR A 77 8.09 4.87 -3.19
CA TYR A 77 7.20 5.27 -4.27
C TYR A 77 6.94 6.77 -4.21
N THR A 78 7.10 7.44 -5.34
CA THR A 78 6.80 8.88 -5.45
C THR A 78 5.42 9.06 -6.06
N ILE A 79 4.52 9.65 -5.29
CA ILE A 79 3.18 9.98 -5.76
C ILE A 79 3.24 11.33 -6.46
N LYS A 80 2.86 11.37 -7.73
CA LYS A 80 2.96 12.55 -8.56
C LYS A 80 1.58 13.14 -8.87
N ASN A 81 1.56 14.35 -9.43
CA ASN A 81 0.34 15.00 -9.91
C ASN A 81 -0.67 15.30 -8.81
N LEU A 82 -0.17 15.61 -7.62
CA LEU A 82 -1.02 15.99 -6.49
C LEU A 82 -1.25 17.50 -6.48
N LYS A 83 -2.40 17.90 -5.93
CA LYS A 83 -2.69 19.32 -5.74
C LYS A 83 -1.82 19.90 -4.64
N LYS A 84 -1.33 21.11 -4.83
CA LYS A 84 -0.48 21.80 -3.85
C LYS A 84 -1.27 22.21 -2.61
N GLY A 85 -0.63 22.16 -1.45
CA GLY A 85 -1.23 22.65 -0.21
C GLY A 85 -2.46 21.91 0.24
N LYS A 86 -2.64 20.68 -0.19
CA LYS A 86 -3.80 19.86 0.17
C LYS A 86 -3.38 18.67 1.01
N LYS A 87 -4.26 18.25 1.90
CA LYS A 87 -4.05 17.06 2.72
C LYS A 87 -4.50 15.83 1.96
N TYR A 88 -3.59 14.86 1.82
CA TYR A 88 -3.88 13.59 1.17
C TYR A 88 -3.82 12.47 2.18
N TYR A 89 -4.74 11.54 2.05
CA TYR A 89 -4.75 10.30 2.82
C TYR A 89 -4.16 9.22 1.93
N VAL A 90 -3.14 8.54 2.45
CA VAL A 90 -2.39 7.53 1.70
C VAL A 90 -2.44 6.22 2.48
N ARG A 91 -2.67 5.13 1.78
CA ARG A 91 -2.57 3.81 2.39
C ARG A 91 -1.88 2.86 1.44
N VAL A 92 -1.23 1.86 2.00
CA VAL A 92 -0.50 0.86 1.22
C VAL A 92 -0.76 -0.52 1.80
N ARG A 93 -0.80 -1.51 0.92
CA ARG A 93 -0.92 -2.91 1.31
C ARG A 93 -0.02 -3.76 0.43
N ALA A 94 0.45 -4.88 0.98
CA ALA A 94 1.18 -5.87 0.22
C ALA A 94 0.20 -6.73 -0.56
N THR A 95 0.59 -7.18 -1.72
CA THR A 95 -0.24 -8.07 -2.53
C THR A 95 0.63 -9.16 -3.15
N LYS A 96 0.07 -10.33 -3.29
CA LYS A 96 0.70 -11.43 -4.01
C LYS A 96 -0.37 -12.30 -4.66
N THR A 97 0.05 -13.14 -5.59
CA THR A 97 -0.85 -14.13 -6.19
C THR A 97 -0.62 -15.46 -5.47
N ASN A 98 -1.70 -16.09 -5.00
CA ASN A 98 -1.57 -17.41 -4.41
C ASN A 98 -1.35 -18.46 -5.51
N TYR A 99 -1.09 -19.71 -5.11
CA TYR A 99 -0.82 -20.76 -6.10
C TYR A 99 -2.03 -21.10 -6.98
N ALA A 100 -3.22 -20.69 -6.56
CA ALA A 100 -4.44 -20.87 -7.37
C ALA A 100 -4.63 -19.73 -8.39
N GLY A 101 -3.73 -18.74 -8.42
CA GLY A 101 -3.80 -17.63 -9.36
C GLY A 101 -4.63 -16.45 -8.89
N ASN A 102 -5.12 -16.47 -7.66
CA ASN A 102 -5.95 -15.39 -7.12
C ASN A 102 -5.10 -14.37 -6.37
N ALA A 103 -5.41 -13.10 -6.56
CA ALA A 103 -4.73 -12.03 -5.82
C ALA A 103 -5.18 -12.02 -4.36
N ILE A 104 -4.22 -11.95 -3.44
CA ILE A 104 -4.50 -11.84 -2.01
C ILE A 104 -3.75 -10.62 -1.46
N TYR A 105 -4.30 -10.03 -0.39
CA TYR A 105 -3.86 -8.74 0.11
C TYR A 105 -3.64 -8.73 1.62
N SER A 106 -2.69 -7.93 2.07
CA SER A 106 -2.53 -7.63 3.48
C SER A 106 -3.55 -6.58 3.92
N LYS A 107 -3.58 -6.30 5.21
CA LYS A 107 -4.33 -5.16 5.72
C LYS A 107 -3.69 -3.87 5.21
N TRP A 108 -4.50 -2.84 5.07
CA TRP A 108 -4.01 -1.51 4.71
C TRP A 108 -3.29 -0.88 5.91
N VAL A 109 -2.18 -0.17 5.62
CA VAL A 109 -1.55 0.74 6.59
C VAL A 109 -1.75 2.15 6.05
N LYS A 110 -2.22 3.05 6.90
CA LYS A 110 -2.63 4.40 6.51
C LYS A 110 -1.75 5.47 7.11
N LYS A 111 -1.61 6.57 6.38
CA LYS A 111 -0.98 7.77 6.89
C LYS A 111 -1.47 8.96 6.06
N SER A 112 -1.41 10.15 6.62
CA SER A 112 -1.79 11.36 5.89
C SER A 112 -0.59 12.28 5.75
N VAL A 113 -0.65 13.14 4.74
CA VAL A 113 0.41 14.10 4.45
C VAL A 113 -0.20 15.32 3.79
N LYS A 114 0.33 16.50 4.10
CA LYS A 114 -0.07 17.74 3.42
C LYS A 114 1.01 18.10 2.42
N THR A 115 0.62 18.31 1.17
CA THR A 115 1.58 18.70 0.12
C THR A 115 2.07 20.12 0.35
N LYS A 116 3.25 20.42 -0.18
CA LYS A 116 3.82 21.76 -0.11
C LYS A 116 3.09 22.69 -1.10
N LYS A 117 3.10 23.94 -0.79
CA LYS A 117 2.52 24.97 -1.67
C LYS A 117 3.48 25.38 -2.78
#